data_0a94b46d0c61df6495b29544b1f8eccd
#
_entry.id   0a94b46d0c61df6495b29544b1f8eccd
#
_cell.length_a   1.000
_cell.length_b   1.000
_cell.length_c   1.000
_cell.angle_alpha   90.00
_cell.angle_beta   90.00
_cell.angle_gamma   90.00
#
_symmetry.space_group_name_H-M   'P 1'
#
loop_
_entity.id
_entity.type
_entity.pdbx_description
1 polymer ?
#
loop_
_entity_poly.entity_id
_entity_poly.type
_entity_poly.pdbx_seq_one_letter_code
_entity_poly.pdbx_strand_id
1 'polypeptide(L)'
;MDNIRAIRNNDDLAWAIAEVSPYFDKPPEPGTPEEERFDVLSSLIEAYEDVHYPIDAPEPVELIKAHMEMTGRTQSDLGTLFGSRSRASEVLNKKRALTVDMIYKLHKEWGIPADCLVKPYHLSPQQREVA
;
A
#
# COMPACT_ATOMS: atom_id res chain seq x y z
N MET A 1 -21.73 21.79 14.72
CA MET A 1 -21.91 20.96 13.53
C MET A 1 -23.13 20.10 13.73
N ASP A 2 -24.19 20.49 13.09
CA ASP A 2 -25.42 19.72 13.16
C ASP A 2 -25.30 18.52 12.21
N ASN A 3 -25.90 17.40 12.59
CA ASN A 3 -26.03 16.22 11.74
C ASN A 3 -24.73 15.44 11.45
N ILE A 4 -23.76 15.52 12.34
CA ILE A 4 -22.64 14.58 12.31
C ILE A 4 -22.90 13.52 13.36
N ARG A 5 -22.79 12.26 12.96
CA ARG A 5 -22.86 11.12 13.86
C ARG A 5 -21.69 10.20 13.71
N ALA A 6 -21.35 9.51 14.78
CA ALA A 6 -20.25 8.54 14.75
C ALA A 6 -20.59 7.38 13.80
N ILE A 7 -19.58 6.88 13.12
CA ILE A 7 -19.71 5.71 12.24
C ILE A 7 -19.39 4.47 13.06
N ARG A 8 -20.42 3.70 13.38
CA ARG A 8 -20.30 2.51 14.25
C ARG A 8 -20.59 1.20 13.53
N ASN A 9 -21.21 1.27 12.37
CA ASN A 9 -21.59 0.11 11.57
C ASN A 9 -21.65 0.50 10.10
N ASN A 10 -21.92 -0.47 9.22
CA ASN A 10 -21.97 -0.23 7.79
C ASN A 10 -23.12 0.70 7.37
N ASP A 11 -24.22 0.72 8.10
CA ASP A 11 -25.34 1.65 7.82
C ASP A 11 -24.92 3.09 8.07
N ASP A 12 -24.18 3.34 9.15
CA ASP A 12 -23.62 4.66 9.44
C ASP A 12 -22.61 5.06 8.38
N LEU A 13 -21.77 4.12 7.95
CA LEU A 13 -20.80 4.36 6.87
C LEU A 13 -21.50 4.75 5.57
N ALA A 14 -22.56 4.04 5.20
CA ALA A 14 -23.33 4.34 4.00
C ALA A 14 -23.96 5.74 4.08
N TRP A 15 -24.49 6.09 5.25
CA TRP A 15 -25.02 7.44 5.50
C TRP A 15 -23.94 8.50 5.29
N ALA A 16 -22.77 8.32 5.89
CA ALA A 16 -21.67 9.29 5.79
C ALA A 16 -21.17 9.44 4.35
N ILE A 17 -21.05 8.34 3.63
CA ILE A 17 -20.64 8.37 2.23
C ILE A 17 -21.67 9.12 1.38
N ALA A 18 -22.95 8.89 1.61
CA ALA A 18 -24.02 9.60 0.91
C ALA A 18 -23.96 11.11 1.17
N GLU A 19 -23.61 11.51 2.40
CA GLU A 19 -23.50 12.91 2.77
C GLU A 19 -22.34 13.64 2.11
N VAL A 20 -21.20 12.95 1.90
CA VAL A 20 -20.02 13.57 1.29
C VAL A 20 -19.97 13.42 -0.23
N SER A 21 -20.71 12.48 -0.80
CA SER A 21 -20.66 12.19 -2.24
C SER A 21 -20.90 13.39 -3.15
N PRO A 22 -21.86 14.29 -2.87
CA PRO A 22 -22.09 15.47 -3.71
C PRO A 22 -20.85 16.39 -3.80
N TYR A 23 -20.00 16.39 -2.78
CA TYR A 23 -18.84 17.26 -2.73
C TYR A 23 -17.66 16.76 -3.56
N PHE A 24 -17.70 15.53 -4.04
CA PHE A 24 -16.68 15.03 -4.99
C PHE A 24 -16.88 15.65 -6.38
N ASP A 25 -18.13 15.91 -6.77
CA ASP A 25 -18.45 16.57 -8.04
C ASP A 25 -18.36 18.10 -7.92
N LYS A 26 -18.79 18.63 -6.78
CA LYS A 26 -18.76 20.05 -6.51
C LYS A 26 -18.21 20.28 -5.09
N PRO A 27 -16.89 20.53 -4.95
CA PRO A 27 -16.28 20.76 -3.65
C PRO A 27 -16.93 21.92 -2.89
N PRO A 28 -16.99 21.84 -1.56
CA PRO A 28 -17.51 22.95 -0.76
C PRO A 28 -16.56 24.15 -0.84
N GLU A 29 -17.12 25.35 -0.72
CA GLU A 29 -16.30 26.56 -0.74
C GLU A 29 -15.41 26.64 0.52
N PRO A 30 -14.15 27.07 0.38
CA PRO A 30 -13.23 27.23 1.50
C PRO A 30 -13.79 28.15 2.58
N GLY A 31 -13.61 27.79 3.85
CA GLY A 31 -14.01 28.58 5.00
C GLY A 31 -15.50 28.49 5.35
N THR A 32 -16.24 27.60 4.70
CA THR A 32 -17.68 27.42 4.98
C THR A 32 -17.94 26.32 5.99
N PRO A 33 -19.10 26.33 6.69
CA PRO A 33 -19.48 25.20 7.53
C PRO A 33 -19.58 23.87 6.77
N GLU A 34 -19.91 23.91 5.49
CA GLU A 34 -19.98 22.74 4.63
C GLU A 34 -18.58 22.10 4.44
N GLU A 35 -17.56 22.92 4.30
CA GLU A 35 -16.18 22.43 4.21
C GLU A 35 -15.76 21.73 5.51
N GLU A 36 -16.04 22.34 6.65
CA GLU A 36 -15.73 21.73 7.96
C GLU A 36 -16.46 20.40 8.13
N ARG A 37 -17.73 20.34 7.76
CA ARG A 37 -18.51 19.12 7.83
C ARG A 37 -17.96 18.04 6.91
N PHE A 38 -17.60 18.41 5.68
CA PHE A 38 -16.96 17.50 4.73
C PHE A 38 -15.65 16.94 5.29
N ASP A 39 -14.80 17.78 5.85
CA ASP A 39 -13.52 17.36 6.41
C ASP A 39 -13.71 16.41 7.59
N VAL A 40 -14.62 16.70 8.50
CA VAL A 40 -14.88 15.83 9.65
C VAL A 40 -15.46 14.49 9.22
N LEU A 41 -16.46 14.50 8.34
CA LEU A 41 -17.05 13.25 7.84
C LEU A 41 -16.05 12.40 7.07
N SER A 42 -15.21 13.03 6.24
CA SER A 42 -14.15 12.33 5.51
C SER A 42 -13.16 11.68 6.45
N SER A 43 -12.78 12.36 7.54
CA SER A 43 -11.89 11.81 8.55
C SER A 43 -12.51 10.64 9.29
N LEU A 44 -13.80 10.71 9.62
CA LEU A 44 -14.51 9.61 10.27
C LEU A 44 -14.65 8.40 9.36
N ILE A 45 -14.93 8.61 8.08
CA ILE A 45 -15.00 7.54 7.07
C ILE A 45 -13.65 6.84 6.97
N GLU A 46 -12.58 7.61 6.81
CA GLU A 46 -11.21 7.08 6.70
C GLU A 46 -10.83 6.24 7.92
N ALA A 47 -11.09 6.75 9.12
CA ALA A 47 -10.80 6.03 10.36
C ALA A 47 -11.57 4.72 10.47
N TYR A 48 -12.85 4.71 10.09
CA TYR A 48 -13.67 3.49 10.12
C TYR A 48 -13.18 2.48 9.08
N GLU A 49 -12.88 2.92 7.86
CA GLU A 49 -12.41 2.05 6.80
C GLU A 49 -11.05 1.44 7.12
N ASP A 50 -10.14 2.19 7.73
CA ASP A 50 -8.82 1.69 8.13
C ASP A 50 -8.93 0.54 9.14
N VAL A 51 -9.92 0.56 10.01
CA VAL A 51 -10.13 -0.50 11.00
C VAL A 51 -10.88 -1.70 10.41
N HIS A 52 -11.92 -1.45 9.63
CA HIS A 52 -12.84 -2.50 9.17
C HIS A 52 -12.55 -3.01 7.76
N TYR A 53 -11.92 -2.20 6.92
CA TYR A 53 -11.58 -2.53 5.54
C TYR A 53 -10.16 -2.10 5.23
N PRO A 54 -9.16 -2.64 5.97
CA PRO A 54 -7.78 -2.25 5.73
C PRO A 54 -7.38 -2.59 4.30
N ILE A 55 -6.81 -1.61 3.61
CA ILE A 55 -6.14 -1.88 2.35
C ILE A 55 -4.81 -2.51 2.73
N ASP A 56 -4.63 -3.78 2.40
CA ASP A 56 -3.37 -4.44 2.61
C ASP A 56 -2.28 -3.73 1.82
N ALA A 57 -1.20 -3.38 2.50
CA ALA A 57 -0.03 -2.87 1.81
C ALA A 57 0.45 -3.92 0.80
N PRO A 58 0.90 -3.53 -0.40
CA PRO A 58 1.41 -4.50 -1.36
C PRO A 58 2.54 -5.31 -0.75
N GLU A 59 2.62 -6.58 -1.12
CA GLU A 59 3.73 -7.43 -0.69
C GLU A 59 5.06 -6.82 -1.16
N PRO A 60 6.17 -7.04 -0.42
CA PRO A 60 7.47 -6.47 -0.78
C PRO A 60 7.88 -6.74 -2.23
N VAL A 61 7.65 -7.94 -2.74
CA VAL A 61 8.01 -8.29 -4.13
C VAL A 61 7.18 -7.50 -5.13
N GLU A 62 5.88 -7.35 -4.89
CA GLU A 62 5.00 -6.55 -5.76
C GLU A 62 5.40 -5.08 -5.75
N LEU A 63 5.79 -4.56 -4.59
CA LEU A 63 6.28 -3.20 -4.46
C LEU A 63 7.58 -2.99 -5.24
N ILE A 64 8.50 -3.95 -5.16
CA ILE A 64 9.77 -3.91 -5.92
C ILE A 64 9.48 -3.90 -7.42
N LYS A 65 8.60 -4.78 -7.89
CA LYS A 65 8.22 -4.84 -9.32
C LYS A 65 7.58 -3.54 -9.81
N ALA A 66 6.67 -2.97 -9.02
CA ALA A 66 6.04 -1.70 -9.34
C ALA A 66 7.08 -0.57 -9.43
N HIS A 67 8.02 -0.52 -8.50
CA HIS A 67 9.10 0.45 -8.50
C HIS A 67 10.00 0.30 -9.73
N MET A 68 10.34 -0.94 -10.09
CA MET A 68 11.14 -1.23 -11.30
C MET A 68 10.42 -0.74 -12.55
N GLU A 69 9.13 -0.99 -12.67
CA GLU A 69 8.32 -0.55 -13.79
C GLU A 69 8.27 0.97 -13.89
N MET A 70 8.04 1.64 -12.77
CA MET A 70 7.99 3.11 -12.71
C MET A 70 9.32 3.78 -13.06
N THR A 71 10.43 3.17 -12.69
CA THR A 71 11.77 3.75 -12.88
C THR A 71 12.49 3.23 -14.13
N GLY A 72 11.92 2.25 -14.82
CA GLY A 72 12.55 1.61 -15.97
C GLY A 72 13.70 0.68 -15.62
N ARG A 73 13.83 0.30 -14.33
CA ARG A 73 14.87 -0.64 -13.90
C ARG A 73 14.49 -2.06 -14.27
N THR A 74 15.48 -2.85 -14.65
CA THR A 74 15.31 -4.22 -15.12
C THR A 74 15.71 -5.22 -14.03
N GLN A 75 15.41 -6.50 -14.28
CA GLN A 75 15.89 -7.58 -13.42
C GLN A 75 17.41 -7.62 -13.36
N SER A 76 18.08 -7.25 -14.45
CA SER A 76 19.54 -7.14 -14.48
C SER A 76 20.05 -6.08 -13.51
N ASP A 77 19.34 -4.95 -13.42
CA ASP A 77 19.68 -3.89 -12.46
C ASP A 77 19.53 -4.37 -11.02
N LEU A 78 18.48 -5.14 -10.74
CA LEU A 78 18.28 -5.74 -9.42
C LEU A 78 19.38 -6.76 -9.11
N GLY A 79 19.79 -7.55 -10.10
CA GLY A 79 20.90 -8.47 -9.96
C GLY A 79 22.22 -7.77 -9.62
N THR A 80 22.46 -6.64 -10.25
CA THR A 80 23.63 -5.80 -9.94
C THR A 80 23.57 -5.28 -8.52
N LEU A 81 22.39 -4.82 -8.09
CA LEU A 81 22.19 -4.32 -6.73
C LEU A 81 22.45 -5.40 -5.68
N PHE A 82 21.93 -6.60 -5.90
CA PHE A 82 22.08 -7.72 -4.97
C PHE A 82 23.45 -8.43 -5.09
N GLY A 83 24.17 -8.18 -6.17
CA GLY A 83 25.41 -8.89 -6.45
C GLY A 83 25.20 -10.32 -6.95
N SER A 84 23.98 -10.67 -7.38
CA SER A 84 23.66 -12.01 -7.88
C SER A 84 22.39 -11.97 -8.73
N ARG A 85 22.50 -12.38 -9.98
CA ARG A 85 21.35 -12.50 -10.87
C ARG A 85 20.40 -13.59 -10.41
N SER A 86 20.93 -14.68 -9.89
CA SER A 86 20.13 -15.80 -9.39
C SER A 86 19.25 -15.38 -8.20
N ARG A 87 19.82 -14.63 -7.27
CA ARG A 87 19.06 -14.14 -6.11
C ARG A 87 17.99 -13.14 -6.50
N ALA A 88 18.29 -12.25 -7.44
CA ALA A 88 17.29 -11.31 -7.95
C ALA A 88 16.13 -12.05 -8.58
N SER A 89 16.38 -13.03 -9.42
CA SER A 89 15.34 -13.87 -10.02
C SER A 89 14.52 -14.62 -8.96
N GLU A 90 15.18 -15.22 -7.99
CA GLU A 90 14.51 -15.97 -6.93
C GLU A 90 13.61 -15.07 -6.08
N VAL A 91 14.06 -13.86 -5.77
CA VAL A 91 13.23 -12.88 -5.01
C VAL A 91 12.02 -12.46 -5.83
N LEU A 92 12.21 -12.09 -7.10
CA LEU A 92 11.10 -11.65 -7.96
C LEU A 92 10.08 -12.75 -8.22
N ASN A 93 10.50 -14.01 -8.19
CA ASN A 93 9.60 -15.16 -8.34
C ASN A 93 9.09 -15.70 -7.00
N LYS A 94 9.33 -14.98 -5.92
CA LYS A 94 8.90 -15.35 -4.56
C LYS A 94 9.41 -16.72 -4.11
N LYS A 95 10.59 -17.10 -4.59
CA LYS A 95 11.25 -18.35 -4.19
C LYS A 95 12.22 -18.14 -3.04
N ARG A 96 12.56 -16.91 -2.73
CA ARG A 96 13.49 -16.53 -1.68
C ARG A 96 12.97 -15.29 -0.96
N ALA A 97 13.11 -15.27 0.36
CA ALA A 97 12.81 -14.08 1.15
C ALA A 97 13.91 -13.03 1.00
N LEU A 98 13.54 -11.77 1.14
CA LEU A 98 14.50 -10.69 1.19
C LEU A 98 15.37 -10.82 2.44
N THR A 99 16.69 -10.70 2.26
CA THR A 99 17.62 -10.59 3.38
C THR A 99 17.67 -9.15 3.88
N VAL A 100 18.18 -8.95 5.09
CA VAL A 100 18.38 -7.59 5.64
C VAL A 100 19.30 -6.78 4.73
N ASP A 101 20.33 -7.39 4.17
CA ASP A 101 21.25 -6.73 3.24
C ASP A 101 20.53 -6.26 1.96
N MET A 102 19.66 -7.09 1.40
CA MET A 102 18.85 -6.75 0.23
C MET A 102 17.91 -5.57 0.54
N ILE A 103 17.26 -5.61 1.70
CA ILE A 103 16.36 -4.53 2.14
C ILE A 103 17.13 -3.23 2.29
N TYR A 104 18.30 -3.28 2.92
CA TYR A 104 19.15 -2.12 3.09
C TYR A 104 19.55 -1.49 1.76
N LYS A 105 19.97 -2.33 0.80
CA LYS A 105 20.37 -1.87 -0.54
C LYS A 105 19.21 -1.25 -1.31
N LEU A 106 18.05 -1.89 -1.29
CA LEU A 106 16.83 -1.36 -1.93
C LEU A 106 16.42 -0.02 -1.33
N HIS A 107 16.51 0.10 -0.01
CA HIS A 107 16.18 1.34 0.67
C HIS A 107 17.19 2.45 0.33
N LYS A 108 18.46 2.16 0.44
CA LYS A 108 19.52 3.14 0.27
C LYS A 108 19.72 3.58 -1.18
N GLU A 109 19.74 2.62 -2.10
CA GLU A 109 20.07 2.88 -3.50
C GLU A 109 18.85 3.22 -4.35
N TRP A 110 17.71 2.60 -4.07
CA TRP A 110 16.49 2.78 -4.84
C TRP A 110 15.45 3.65 -4.14
N GLY A 111 15.66 3.99 -2.88
CA GLY A 111 14.73 4.85 -2.15
C GLY A 111 13.41 4.20 -1.74
N ILE A 112 13.33 2.88 -1.76
CA ILE A 112 12.12 2.18 -1.32
C ILE A 112 12.07 2.22 0.21
N PRO A 113 10.93 2.61 0.83
CA PRO A 113 10.83 2.62 2.29
C PRO A 113 11.11 1.25 2.90
N ALA A 114 12.01 1.18 3.87
CA ALA A 114 12.44 -0.08 4.47
C ALA A 114 11.30 -0.79 5.20
N ASP A 115 10.41 -0.06 5.84
CA ASP A 115 9.25 -0.62 6.53
C ASP A 115 8.29 -1.35 5.59
N CYS A 116 8.25 -0.96 4.32
CA CYS A 116 7.48 -1.67 3.29
C CYS A 116 8.13 -2.97 2.84
N LEU A 117 9.44 -3.12 3.06
CA LEU A 117 10.21 -4.29 2.61
C LEU A 117 10.37 -5.35 3.70
N VAL A 118 10.19 -5.00 4.97
CA VAL A 118 10.37 -5.95 6.08
C VAL A 118 9.16 -6.84 6.31
N LYS A 119 8.04 -6.59 5.63
CA LYS A 119 6.82 -7.38 5.78
C LYS A 119 7.05 -8.81 5.26
N PRO A 120 6.72 -9.84 6.04
CA PRO A 120 6.79 -11.21 5.55
C PRO A 120 5.83 -11.45 4.39
N TYR A 121 6.21 -12.32 3.47
CA TYR A 121 5.37 -12.73 2.36
C TYR A 121 5.50 -14.23 2.11
N HIS A 122 4.47 -14.80 1.49
CA HIS A 122 4.47 -16.21 1.16
C HIS A 122 5.43 -16.50 0.02
N LEU A 123 6.30 -17.48 0.25
CA LEU A 123 7.15 -17.99 -0.82
C LEU A 123 6.34 -18.96 -1.69
N SER A 124 6.56 -18.88 -2.99
CA SER A 124 5.99 -19.85 -3.91
C SER A 124 6.54 -21.23 -3.58
N PRO A 125 5.72 -22.30 -3.67
CA PRO A 125 6.23 -23.63 -3.47
C PRO A 125 7.39 -23.88 -4.42
N GLN A 126 8.56 -24.16 -3.85
CA GLN A 126 9.65 -24.65 -4.68
C GLN A 126 9.17 -25.95 -5.28
N GLN A 127 9.32 -26.08 -6.60
CA GLN A 127 9.19 -27.39 -7.21
C GLN A 127 10.26 -28.25 -6.56
N ARG A 128 9.86 -28.99 -5.54
CA ARG A 128 10.68 -30.08 -5.09
C ARG A 128 10.70 -31.06 -6.24
N GLU A 129 11.87 -31.21 -6.83
CA GLU A 129 12.11 -32.43 -7.53
C GLU A 129 11.82 -33.54 -6.55
N VAL A 130 10.75 -34.28 -6.83
CA VAL A 130 10.46 -35.49 -6.11
C VAL A 130 11.56 -36.45 -6.52
N ALA A 131 12.54 -36.52 -5.65
CA ALA A 131 13.51 -37.57 -5.81
C ALA A 131 12.84 -38.90 -5.62
#